data_c2c2a09420229a87e9f3094db83d63bf
#
_entry.id   c2c2a09420229a87e9f3094db83d63bf
#
_cell.length_a   1.000
_cell.length_b   1.000
_cell.length_c   1.000
_cell.angle_alpha   90.00
_cell.angle_beta   90.00
_cell.angle_gamma   90.00
#
_symmetry.space_group_name_H-M   'P 1'
#
loop_
_entity.id
_entity.type
_entity.pdbx_description
1 polymer ?
#
loop_
_entity_poly.entity_id
_entity_poly.type
_entity_poly.pdbx_seq_one_letter_code
_entity_poly.pdbx_strand_id
1 'polypeptide(L)'
;MESVLNFCHYTLNDDKLADFLDFFEERGTGIINASPFSMGLLTGRGAPDWHPAPAPLQEACRKAAEYCARQGYPIEKLAIQFAVSNPRIQTTLFSSANPDSVLKNIRYVEEPIDWDLVARVREIIGDQQRVSWANT
;
A
#
# COMPACT_ATOMS: atom_id res chain seq x y z
N MET A 1 23.99 -12.97 -2.38
CA MET A 1 23.06 -11.88 -1.97
C MET A 1 21.71 -12.49 -1.64
N GLU A 2 21.22 -12.19 -0.47
CA GLU A 2 19.92 -12.67 -0.02
C GLU A 2 18.85 -11.63 -0.32
N SER A 3 17.58 -12.06 -0.31
CA SER A 3 16.45 -11.17 -0.42
C SER A 3 15.44 -11.48 0.67
N VAL A 4 14.66 -10.48 1.06
CA VAL A 4 13.57 -10.63 2.02
C VAL A 4 12.26 -10.23 1.35
N LEU A 5 11.21 -11.01 1.59
CA LEU A 5 9.86 -10.71 1.15
C LEU A 5 9.10 -10.09 2.32
N ASN A 6 8.62 -8.89 2.13
CA ASN A 6 7.79 -8.18 3.10
C ASN A 6 6.37 -8.08 2.58
N PHE A 7 5.39 -8.22 3.48
CA PHE A 7 3.99 -8.30 3.11
C PHE A 7 3.17 -7.27 3.90
N CYS A 8 2.52 -6.35 3.18
CA CYS A 8 1.62 -5.35 3.75
C CYS A 8 2.28 -4.33 4.70
N HIS A 9 3.59 -4.12 4.64
CA HIS A 9 4.27 -3.17 5.53
C HIS A 9 4.93 -1.99 4.82
N TYR A 10 4.62 -1.81 3.53
CA TYR A 10 4.94 -0.55 2.85
C TYR A 10 3.77 -0.14 1.97
N THR A 11 2.74 0.40 2.62
CA THR A 11 1.47 0.80 2.02
C THR A 11 1.04 2.14 2.61
N LEU A 12 -0.04 2.71 2.08
CA LEU A 12 -0.59 3.96 2.61
C LEU A 12 -1.00 3.87 4.08
N ASN A 13 -1.36 2.69 4.56
CA ASN A 13 -1.79 2.48 5.96
C ASN A 13 -0.71 1.88 6.86
N ASP A 14 0.38 1.41 6.31
CA ASP A 14 1.44 0.79 7.11
C ASP A 14 2.79 0.90 6.39
N ASP A 15 3.68 1.71 6.93
CA ASP A 15 5.01 1.94 6.37
C ASP A 15 6.14 1.44 7.29
N LYS A 16 5.85 0.46 8.14
CA LYS A 16 6.84 -0.07 9.10
C LYS A 16 8.12 -0.56 8.43
N LEU A 17 8.04 -1.05 7.20
CA LEU A 17 9.22 -1.50 6.47
C LEU A 17 10.27 -0.40 6.36
N ALA A 18 9.86 0.86 6.29
CA ALA A 18 10.79 1.99 6.18
C ALA A 18 11.78 2.03 7.35
N ASP A 19 11.38 1.58 8.53
CA ASP A 19 12.24 1.57 9.71
C ASP A 19 13.38 0.55 9.62
N PHE A 20 13.29 -0.40 8.71
CA PHE A 20 14.25 -1.50 8.54
C PHE A 20 15.13 -1.37 7.30
N LEU A 21 14.96 -0.32 6.50
CA LEU A 21 15.70 -0.18 5.24
C LEU A 21 17.21 -0.11 5.46
N ASP A 22 17.67 0.65 6.46
CA ASP A 22 19.09 0.74 6.79
C ASP A 22 19.65 -0.62 7.17
N PHE A 23 18.90 -1.38 7.97
CA PHE A 23 19.29 -2.72 8.41
C PHE A 23 19.55 -3.65 7.22
N PHE A 24 18.65 -3.64 6.25
CA PHE A 24 18.79 -4.51 5.08
C PHE A 24 19.89 -4.03 4.12
N GLU A 25 20.04 -2.72 3.95
CA GLU A 25 21.11 -2.16 3.11
C GLU A 25 22.50 -2.50 3.63
N GLU A 26 22.69 -2.39 4.95
CA GLU A 26 23.97 -2.72 5.59
C GLU A 26 24.37 -4.18 5.35
N ARG A 27 23.40 -5.06 5.16
CA ARG A 27 23.62 -6.48 4.92
C ARG A 27 23.62 -6.87 3.46
N GLY A 28 23.42 -5.92 2.57
CA GLY A 28 23.34 -6.21 1.13
C GLY A 28 22.11 -7.05 0.78
N THR A 29 21.05 -6.99 1.59
CA THR A 29 19.82 -7.74 1.38
C THR A 29 18.87 -6.96 0.48
N GLY A 30 18.40 -7.59 -0.60
CA GLY A 30 17.38 -7.02 -1.47
C GLY A 30 16.00 -7.13 -0.83
N ILE A 31 15.12 -6.16 -1.12
CA ILE A 31 13.78 -6.10 -0.53
C ILE A 31 12.74 -6.31 -1.63
N ILE A 32 11.86 -7.29 -1.41
CA ILE A 32 10.69 -7.53 -2.25
C ILE A 32 9.47 -7.18 -1.39
N ASN A 33 8.72 -6.17 -1.82
CA ASN A 33 7.53 -5.71 -1.12
C ASN A 33 6.29 -6.27 -1.81
N ALA A 34 5.35 -6.81 -1.05
CA ALA A 34 4.13 -7.42 -1.59
C ALA A 34 2.88 -6.78 -0.98
N SER A 35 1.76 -6.93 -1.66
CA SER A 35 0.45 -6.44 -1.25
C SER A 35 0.39 -4.93 -1.08
N PRO A 36 0.62 -4.15 -2.14
CA PRO A 36 0.56 -2.69 -2.05
C PRO A 36 -0.84 -2.15 -1.72
N PHE A 37 -1.88 -2.98 -1.90
CA PHE A 37 -3.27 -2.60 -1.60
C PHE A 37 -3.75 -3.11 -0.24
N SER A 38 -2.85 -3.63 0.58
CA SER A 38 -3.17 -4.18 1.90
C SER A 38 -4.30 -5.21 1.85
N MET A 39 -4.23 -6.14 0.91
CA MET A 39 -5.20 -7.22 0.73
C MET A 39 -6.63 -6.71 0.46
N GLY A 40 -6.76 -5.58 -0.20
CA GLY A 40 -8.04 -4.99 -0.58
C GLY A 40 -8.50 -3.81 0.26
N LEU A 41 -7.82 -3.51 1.38
CA LEU A 41 -8.15 -2.33 2.19
C LEU A 41 -8.05 -1.04 1.40
N LEU A 42 -7.07 -0.93 0.54
CA LEU A 42 -6.77 0.29 -0.23
C LEU A 42 -7.36 0.19 -1.64
N THR A 43 -8.63 -0.18 -1.71
CA THR A 43 -9.37 -0.26 -2.98
C THR A 43 -10.74 0.40 -2.82
N GLY A 44 -11.32 0.86 -3.92
CA GLY A 44 -12.66 1.44 -3.92
C GLY A 44 -13.75 0.44 -3.55
N ARG A 45 -13.48 -0.85 -3.78
CA ARG A 45 -14.38 -1.94 -3.40
C ARG A 45 -14.37 -2.19 -1.89
N GLY A 46 -13.26 -1.83 -1.22
CA GLY A 46 -13.06 -2.10 0.19
C GLY A 46 -12.55 -3.49 0.48
N ALA A 47 -12.28 -3.75 1.76
CA ALA A 47 -11.76 -5.04 2.21
C ALA A 47 -12.81 -6.15 2.02
N PRO A 48 -12.37 -7.35 1.61
CA PRO A 48 -13.28 -8.50 1.57
C PRO A 48 -13.71 -8.90 2.98
N ASP A 49 -14.84 -9.63 3.07
CA ASP A 49 -15.43 -10.02 4.36
C ASP A 49 -14.47 -10.83 5.24
N TRP A 50 -13.58 -11.62 4.61
CA TRP A 50 -12.62 -12.45 5.34
C TRP A 50 -11.38 -11.68 5.82
N HIS A 51 -11.27 -10.39 5.54
CA HIS A 51 -10.07 -9.62 5.85
C HIS A 51 -9.84 -9.55 7.36
N PRO A 52 -8.64 -9.88 7.84
CA PRO A 52 -8.38 -9.97 9.28
C PRO A 52 -8.14 -8.64 9.99
N ALA A 53 -8.09 -7.53 9.26
CA ALA A 53 -7.83 -6.22 9.87
C ALA A 53 -8.90 -5.83 10.87
N PRO A 54 -8.52 -5.13 11.96
CA PRO A 54 -9.51 -4.62 12.92
C PRO A 54 -10.51 -3.67 12.26
N ALA A 55 -11.75 -3.67 12.77
CA ALA A 55 -12.82 -2.83 12.22
C ALA A 55 -12.45 -1.35 12.15
N PRO A 56 -11.78 -0.73 13.16
CA PRO A 56 -11.38 0.68 13.05
C PRO A 56 -10.43 0.95 11.88
N LEU A 57 -9.52 0.03 11.58
CA LEU A 57 -8.62 0.17 10.43
C LEU A 57 -9.39 0.07 9.12
N GLN A 58 -10.30 -0.89 9.00
CA GLN A 58 -11.13 -1.03 7.80
C GLN A 58 -11.95 0.23 7.55
N GLU A 59 -12.55 0.79 8.59
CA GLU A 59 -13.35 2.01 8.49
C GLU A 59 -12.49 3.22 8.08
N ALA A 60 -11.29 3.35 8.64
CA ALA A 60 -10.37 4.43 8.28
C ALA A 60 -9.95 4.35 6.81
N CYS A 61 -9.65 3.15 6.33
CA CYS A 61 -9.30 2.94 4.91
C CYS A 61 -10.49 3.20 4.00
N ARG A 62 -11.70 2.85 4.43
CA ARG A 62 -12.92 3.14 3.67
C ARG A 62 -13.12 4.65 3.50
N LYS A 63 -12.93 5.40 4.58
CA LYS A 63 -13.03 6.88 4.53
C LYS A 63 -11.97 7.48 3.61
N ALA A 64 -10.76 6.95 3.65
CA ALA A 64 -9.69 7.38 2.76
C ALA A 64 -10.04 7.12 1.30
N ALA A 65 -10.59 5.95 0.99
CA ALA A 65 -11.02 5.61 -0.36
C ALA A 65 -12.13 6.53 -0.86
N GLU A 66 -13.10 6.85 -0.01
CA GLU A 66 -14.19 7.79 -0.35
C GLU A 66 -13.64 9.19 -0.63
N TYR A 67 -12.70 9.64 0.19
CA TYR A 67 -12.06 10.95 -0.02
C TYR A 67 -11.36 11.00 -1.38
N CYS A 68 -10.56 9.99 -1.68
CA CYS A 68 -9.86 9.90 -2.98
C CYS A 68 -10.84 9.91 -4.14
N ALA A 69 -11.93 9.15 -4.04
CA ALA A 69 -12.95 9.08 -5.09
C ALA A 69 -13.56 10.47 -5.35
N ARG A 70 -13.82 11.25 -4.30
CA ARG A 70 -14.35 12.61 -4.44
C ARG A 70 -13.36 13.56 -5.12
N GLN A 71 -12.06 13.28 -4.98
CA GLN A 71 -11.02 14.07 -5.64
C GLN A 71 -10.77 13.62 -7.10
N GLY A 72 -11.50 12.61 -7.57
CA GLY A 72 -11.27 12.06 -8.91
C GLY A 72 -9.99 11.26 -9.03
N TYR A 73 -9.44 10.76 -7.92
CA TYR A 73 -8.17 10.04 -7.87
C TYR A 73 -8.42 8.70 -7.17
N PRO A 74 -8.51 7.60 -7.91
CA PRO A 74 -8.78 6.31 -7.27
C PRO A 74 -7.72 5.97 -6.22
N ILE A 75 -8.15 5.44 -5.06
CA ILE A 75 -7.20 5.10 -4.00
C ILE A 75 -6.22 4.02 -4.47
N GLU A 76 -6.64 3.12 -5.36
CA GLU A 76 -5.76 2.11 -5.95
C GLU A 76 -4.58 2.75 -6.67
N LYS A 77 -4.81 3.84 -7.39
CA LYS A 77 -3.76 4.59 -8.07
C LYS A 77 -2.74 5.13 -7.07
N LEU A 78 -3.23 5.79 -6.02
CA LEU A 78 -2.36 6.35 -5.00
C LEU A 78 -1.60 5.24 -4.26
N ALA A 79 -2.27 4.13 -3.96
CA ALA A 79 -1.67 3.00 -3.24
C ALA A 79 -0.51 2.38 -4.01
N ILE A 80 -0.69 2.10 -5.30
CA ILE A 80 0.40 1.50 -6.09
C ILE A 80 1.54 2.49 -6.32
N GLN A 81 1.22 3.76 -6.54
CA GLN A 81 2.24 4.79 -6.70
C GLN A 81 3.08 4.95 -5.43
N PHE A 82 2.42 4.95 -4.26
CA PHE A 82 3.12 5.01 -2.98
C PHE A 82 4.04 3.80 -2.78
N ALA A 83 3.54 2.61 -3.06
CA ALA A 83 4.30 1.38 -2.86
C ALA A 83 5.60 1.35 -3.67
N VAL A 84 5.60 1.90 -4.88
CA VAL A 84 6.78 1.91 -5.77
C VAL A 84 7.60 3.20 -5.66
N SER A 85 7.21 4.13 -4.78
CA SER A 85 7.85 5.44 -4.70
C SER A 85 9.22 5.44 -4.03
N ASN A 86 9.56 4.38 -3.29
CA ASN A 86 10.82 4.32 -2.55
C ASN A 86 11.87 3.52 -3.33
N PRO A 87 12.93 4.18 -3.84
CA PRO A 87 13.96 3.50 -4.64
C PRO A 87 14.79 2.50 -3.84
N ARG A 88 14.72 2.52 -2.51
CA ARG A 88 15.41 1.57 -1.64
C ARG A 88 14.72 0.21 -1.58
N ILE A 89 13.49 0.11 -2.10
CA ILE A 89 12.75 -1.14 -2.23
C ILE A 89 12.87 -1.59 -3.68
N GLN A 90 13.57 -2.69 -3.93
CA GLN A 90 13.95 -3.11 -5.26
C GLN A 90 12.79 -3.60 -6.11
N THR A 91 11.82 -4.28 -5.50
CA THR A 91 10.71 -4.90 -6.25
C THR A 91 9.43 -4.84 -5.45
N THR A 92 8.33 -4.49 -6.12
CA THR A 92 6.99 -4.53 -5.54
C THR A 92 6.15 -5.52 -6.34
N LEU A 93 5.54 -6.47 -5.63
CA LEU A 93 4.68 -7.49 -6.24
C LEU A 93 3.22 -7.20 -5.95
N PHE A 94 2.40 -7.35 -6.97
CA PHE A 94 0.95 -7.38 -6.81
C PHE A 94 0.38 -8.45 -7.72
N SER A 95 -0.85 -8.89 -7.41
CA SER A 95 -1.53 -9.87 -8.26
C SER A 95 -2.96 -9.42 -8.53
N SER A 96 -3.47 -9.83 -9.69
CA SER A 96 -4.85 -9.60 -10.08
C SER A 96 -5.27 -10.68 -11.07
N ALA A 97 -6.49 -11.16 -10.91
CA ALA A 97 -7.08 -12.09 -11.88
C ALA A 97 -7.62 -11.35 -13.11
N ASN A 98 -7.66 -10.03 -13.09
CA ASN A 98 -8.21 -9.21 -14.16
C ASN A 98 -7.07 -8.52 -14.93
N PRO A 99 -6.87 -8.86 -16.24
CA PRO A 99 -5.82 -8.23 -17.05
C PRO A 99 -5.96 -6.71 -17.17
N ASP A 100 -7.17 -6.18 -17.17
CA ASP A 100 -7.41 -4.74 -17.24
C ASP A 100 -6.86 -4.04 -15.98
N SER A 101 -6.99 -4.66 -14.82
CA SER A 101 -6.43 -4.12 -13.58
C SER A 101 -4.90 -4.09 -13.61
N VAL A 102 -4.27 -5.11 -14.18
CA VAL A 102 -2.82 -5.14 -14.35
C VAL A 102 -2.36 -3.98 -15.24
N LEU A 103 -3.02 -3.78 -16.37
CA LEU A 103 -2.68 -2.68 -17.29
C LEU A 103 -2.89 -1.31 -16.66
N LYS A 104 -3.97 -1.14 -15.90
CA LYS A 104 -4.23 0.11 -15.17
C LYS A 104 -3.11 0.41 -14.18
N ASN A 105 -2.68 -0.59 -13.41
CA ASN A 105 -1.62 -0.42 -12.42
C ASN A 105 -0.29 -0.04 -13.06
N ILE A 106 0.02 -0.62 -14.21
CA ILE A 106 1.23 -0.25 -14.96
C ILE A 106 1.17 1.23 -15.38
N ARG A 107 0.02 1.68 -15.86
CA ARG A 107 -0.17 3.09 -16.23
C ARG A 107 -0.06 4.02 -15.02
N TYR A 108 -0.63 3.61 -13.89
CA TYR A 108 -0.60 4.42 -12.67
C TYR A 108 0.82 4.68 -12.18
N VAL A 109 1.71 3.69 -12.23
CA VAL A 109 3.08 3.87 -11.77
C VAL A 109 3.91 4.75 -12.69
N GLU A 110 3.47 4.94 -13.93
CA GLU A 110 4.13 5.84 -14.88
C GLU A 110 3.75 7.31 -14.68
N GLU A 111 2.65 7.59 -13.97
CA GLU A 111 2.17 8.93 -13.70
C GLU A 111 2.77 9.48 -12.40
N PRO A 112 2.94 10.82 -12.29
CA PRO A 112 3.46 11.41 -11.06
C PRO A 112 2.50 11.20 -9.88
N ILE A 113 3.05 10.92 -8.71
CA ILE A 113 2.28 10.75 -7.49
C ILE A 113 1.92 12.13 -6.90
N ASP A 114 0.71 12.25 -6.36
CA ASP A 114 0.25 13.42 -5.64
C ASP A 114 0.60 13.29 -4.15
N TRP A 115 1.72 13.86 -3.75
CA TRP A 115 2.19 13.77 -2.36
C TRP A 115 1.30 14.53 -1.37
N ASP A 116 0.61 15.58 -1.81
CA ASP A 116 -0.35 16.27 -0.95
C ASP A 116 -1.53 15.37 -0.63
N LEU A 117 -1.98 14.61 -1.62
CA LEU A 117 -3.05 13.63 -1.42
C LEU A 117 -2.59 12.48 -0.51
N VAL A 118 -1.34 12.02 -0.66
CA VAL A 118 -0.76 11.02 0.25
C VAL A 118 -0.83 11.52 1.70
N ALA A 119 -0.40 12.75 1.95
CA ALA A 119 -0.44 13.33 3.29
C ALA A 119 -1.86 13.38 3.84
N ARG A 120 -2.82 13.76 3.01
CA ARG A 120 -4.23 13.84 3.43
C ARG A 120 -4.81 12.46 3.74
N VAL A 121 -4.52 11.48 2.91
CA VAL A 121 -4.97 10.09 3.14
C VAL A 121 -4.38 9.55 4.44
N ARG A 122 -3.11 9.82 4.71
CA ARG A 122 -2.47 9.38 5.95
C ARG A 122 -3.07 10.06 7.18
N GLU A 123 -3.48 11.32 7.07
CA GLU A 123 -4.23 12.01 8.14
C GLU A 123 -5.58 11.36 8.40
N ILE A 124 -6.29 10.98 7.34
CA ILE A 124 -7.60 10.31 7.45
C ILE A 124 -7.45 8.96 8.15
N ILE A 125 -6.43 8.20 7.80
CA ILE A 125 -6.14 6.91 8.46
C ILE A 125 -5.70 7.15 9.92
N GLY A 126 -4.94 8.22 10.17
CA GLY A 126 -4.63 8.73 11.50
C GLY A 126 -4.09 7.69 12.47
N ASP A 127 -4.80 7.48 13.57
CA ASP A 127 -4.40 6.56 14.64
C ASP A 127 -4.31 5.11 14.20
N GLN A 128 -4.88 4.76 13.04
CA GLN A 128 -4.82 3.41 12.50
C GLN A 128 -3.55 3.17 11.66
N GLN A 129 -2.70 4.17 11.50
CA GLN A 129 -1.41 3.99 10.84
C GLN A 129 -0.58 2.94 11.59
N ARG A 130 0.02 2.03 10.82
CA ARG A 130 0.86 0.95 11.35
C ARG A 130 0.13 -0.10 12.18
N VAL A 131 -1.19 -0.04 12.22
CA VAL A 131 -1.98 -1.12 12.84
C VAL A 131 -1.86 -2.36 11.93
N SER A 132 -1.50 -3.46 12.53
CA SER A 132 -1.34 -4.72 11.79
C SER A 132 -2.30 -5.79 12.34
N TRP A 133 -2.32 -6.92 11.67
CA TRP A 133 -3.19 -8.04 12.02
C TRP A 133 -2.41 -9.34 11.87
N ALA A 134 -2.92 -10.40 12.51
CA ALA A 134 -2.32 -11.73 12.37
C ALA A 134 -2.86 -12.42 11.11
N ASN A 135 -1.96 -13.03 10.35
CA ASN A 135 -2.33 -13.90 9.24
C ASN A 135 -2.53 -15.31 9.77
N THR A 136 -3.76 -15.68 9.98
CA THR A 136 -4.11 -17.02 10.45
C THR A 136 -4.85 -17.81 9.38
#